data_211f941c8d6571d1226b0f40880edab9
#
_entry.id   211f941c8d6571d1226b0f40880edab9
#
_cell.length_a   1.000
_cell.length_b   1.000
_cell.length_c   1.000
_cell.angle_alpha   90.00
_cell.angle_beta   90.00
_cell.angle_gamma   90.00
#
_symmetry.space_group_name_H-M   'P 1'
#
loop_
_entity.id
_entity.type
_entity.pdbx_description
1 polymer ?
#
loop_
_entity_poly.entity_id
_entity_poly.type
_entity_poly.pdbx_seq_one_letter_code
_entity_poly.pdbx_strand_id
1 'polypeptide(L)'
;MLAAAVEQFLTATAHERGMPALAGLRIEANYEAVALTATDRYRLSTRTLAPAEVPRQTWAGTVNGGELRSALAEIRRSPLVRLEAVSNGIWFRMTDREDQHCRLLPEEFPDYRLMLASLGEVTSRATVSKDLLLQALEEQPGGRVALRVADHAVNVTSADVEHPGIQLLATTTGQPLQIWFELTTLYPAVSTAIGPDVLLDLRGHDQPVVIRSADRGDLTTLAMPIKSDHAA
;
A
#
# COMPACT_ATOMS: atom_id res chain seq x y z
N MET A 1 3.40 4.48 -16.22
CA MET A 1 3.31 3.36 -15.24
C MET A 1 4.18 3.60 -14.00
N LEU A 2 5.50 3.87 -14.12
CA LEU A 2 6.39 4.13 -12.97
C LEU A 2 5.91 5.30 -12.07
N ALA A 3 5.59 6.46 -12.65
CA ALA A 3 5.15 7.64 -11.89
C ALA A 3 3.90 7.37 -11.05
N ALA A 4 2.89 6.69 -11.62
CA ALA A 4 1.68 6.32 -10.88
C ALA A 4 1.99 5.36 -9.72
N ALA A 5 2.91 4.41 -9.93
CA ALA A 5 3.35 3.53 -8.87
C ALA A 5 4.08 4.31 -7.76
N VAL A 6 5.05 5.16 -8.12
CA VAL A 6 5.77 6.00 -7.15
C VAL A 6 4.80 6.87 -6.34
N GLU A 7 3.82 7.50 -6.98
CA GLU A 7 2.82 8.32 -6.30
C GLU A 7 2.01 7.52 -5.27
N GLN A 8 1.56 6.32 -5.62
CA GLN A 8 0.86 5.42 -4.71
C GLN A 8 1.71 5.13 -3.46
N PHE A 9 3.00 4.86 -3.65
CA PHE A 9 3.91 4.51 -2.54
C PHE A 9 4.29 5.68 -1.66
N LEU A 10 4.39 6.89 -2.22
CA LEU A 10 4.68 8.08 -1.43
C LEU A 10 3.59 8.41 -0.40
N THR A 11 2.38 7.87 -0.55
CA THR A 11 1.33 7.95 0.47
C THR A 11 1.58 7.02 1.66
N ALA A 12 2.36 5.94 1.47
CA ALA A 12 2.70 4.95 2.49
C ALA A 12 4.08 5.17 3.10
N THR A 13 4.74 6.30 2.85
CA THR A 13 5.99 6.67 3.51
C THR A 13 5.71 7.39 4.82
N ALA A 14 6.49 7.10 5.87
CA ALA A 14 6.37 7.77 7.14
C ALA A 14 6.80 9.24 7.05
N HIS A 15 6.04 10.12 7.67
CA HIS A 15 6.38 11.54 7.82
C HIS A 15 7.01 11.87 9.17
N GLU A 16 7.09 10.90 10.07
CA GLU A 16 7.62 11.08 11.41
C GLU A 16 9.16 11.14 11.42
N ARG A 17 9.71 12.10 12.17
CA ARG A 17 11.16 12.33 12.29
C ARG A 17 11.94 11.18 12.96
N GLY A 18 11.26 10.20 13.54
CA GLY A 18 11.88 9.12 14.34
C GLY A 18 12.26 7.86 13.57
N MET A 19 11.89 7.73 12.30
CA MET A 19 12.14 6.50 11.51
C MET A 19 12.58 6.85 10.08
N PRO A 20 13.82 7.28 9.88
CA PRO A 20 14.29 7.72 8.57
C PRO A 20 14.23 6.62 7.51
N ALA A 21 14.44 5.34 7.85
CA ALA A 21 14.31 4.22 6.93
C ALA A 21 12.92 4.14 6.27
N LEU A 22 11.86 4.57 6.99
CA LEU A 22 10.48 4.53 6.51
C LEU A 22 10.08 5.80 5.73
N ALA A 23 10.94 6.82 5.70
CA ALA A 23 10.69 8.06 4.95
C ALA A 23 11.00 7.91 3.44
N GLY A 24 11.35 6.72 2.98
CA GLY A 24 11.75 6.44 1.62
C GLY A 24 10.96 5.34 0.93
N LEU A 25 11.22 5.23 -0.37
CA LEU A 25 10.72 4.15 -1.22
C LEU A 25 11.86 3.15 -1.47
N ARG A 26 11.67 1.91 -1.04
CA ARG A 26 12.54 0.79 -1.39
C ARG A 26 12.31 0.42 -2.83
N ILE A 27 13.38 0.41 -3.63
CA ILE A 27 13.38 -0.05 -5.02
C ILE A 27 14.35 -1.21 -5.13
N GLU A 28 13.89 -2.31 -5.68
CA GLU A 28 14.68 -3.52 -5.90
C GLU A 28 14.53 -3.96 -7.35
N ALA A 29 15.63 -4.03 -8.07
CA ALA A 29 15.66 -4.52 -9.44
C ALA A 29 16.35 -5.89 -9.49
N ASN A 30 15.74 -6.82 -10.19
CA ASN A 30 16.33 -8.08 -10.58
C ASN A 30 16.14 -8.29 -12.08
N TYR A 31 16.60 -9.43 -12.62
CA TYR A 31 16.54 -9.72 -14.05
C TYR A 31 15.12 -9.81 -14.64
N GLU A 32 14.08 -9.90 -13.82
CA GLU A 32 12.70 -10.11 -14.25
C GLU A 32 11.80 -8.90 -13.96
N ALA A 33 12.08 -8.17 -12.90
CA ALA A 33 11.15 -7.18 -12.37
C ALA A 33 11.83 -6.06 -11.59
N VAL A 34 11.07 -4.98 -11.40
CA VAL A 34 11.37 -3.90 -10.46
C VAL A 34 10.29 -3.90 -9.39
N ALA A 35 10.65 -4.21 -8.15
CA ALA A 35 9.77 -4.14 -7.00
C ALA A 35 9.90 -2.79 -6.31
N LEU A 36 8.77 -2.18 -5.97
CA LEU A 36 8.65 -0.96 -5.18
C LEU A 36 7.98 -1.33 -3.86
N THR A 37 8.53 -0.87 -2.73
CA THR A 37 7.96 -1.13 -1.41
C THR A 37 8.09 0.10 -0.50
N ALA A 38 7.00 0.46 0.19
CA ALA A 38 7.00 1.50 1.21
C ALA A 38 6.17 1.05 2.42
N THR A 39 6.51 1.58 3.59
CA THR A 39 5.77 1.31 4.83
C THR A 39 5.86 2.50 5.79
N ASP A 40 4.80 2.70 6.57
CA ASP A 40 4.74 3.69 7.66
C ASP A 40 4.52 3.01 9.03
N ARG A 41 4.76 1.71 9.14
CA ARG A 41 4.46 0.80 10.27
C ARG A 41 3.02 0.29 10.32
N TYR A 42 2.07 1.11 9.91
CA TYR A 42 0.64 0.77 9.94
C TYR A 42 0.16 0.21 8.61
N ARG A 43 0.89 0.52 7.56
CA ARG A 43 0.67 0.01 6.20
C ARG A 43 1.99 -0.42 5.58
N LEU A 44 1.93 -1.46 4.78
CA LEU A 44 3.01 -1.86 3.89
C LEU A 44 2.41 -2.01 2.49
N SER A 45 2.93 -1.30 1.53
CA SER A 45 2.56 -1.46 0.13
C SER A 45 3.73 -2.00 -0.66
N THR A 46 3.47 -2.99 -1.51
CA THR A 46 4.47 -3.54 -2.45
C THR A 46 3.85 -3.73 -3.82
N ARG A 47 4.60 -3.39 -4.87
CA ARG A 47 4.19 -3.55 -6.25
C ARG A 47 5.35 -4.00 -7.11
N THR A 48 5.07 -4.93 -8.00
CA THR A 48 6.03 -5.41 -9.00
C THR A 48 5.71 -4.79 -10.36
N LEU A 49 6.71 -4.21 -10.99
CA LEU A 49 6.63 -3.65 -12.34
C LEU A 49 7.46 -4.49 -13.30
N ALA A 50 6.89 -4.80 -14.45
CA ALA A 50 7.66 -5.37 -15.56
C ALA A 50 8.46 -4.25 -16.23
N PRO A 51 9.80 -4.33 -16.28
CA PRO A 51 10.62 -3.35 -16.99
C PRO A 51 10.46 -3.53 -18.51
N ALA A 52 10.63 -2.44 -19.26
CA ALA A 52 10.62 -2.49 -20.72
C ALA A 52 11.84 -3.23 -21.32
N GLU A 53 12.96 -3.17 -20.60
CA GLU A 53 14.20 -3.89 -20.91
C GLU A 53 14.66 -4.67 -19.68
N VAL A 54 15.20 -5.87 -19.89
CA VAL A 54 15.74 -6.69 -18.79
C VAL A 54 16.86 -5.95 -18.08
N PRO A 55 16.80 -5.79 -16.75
CA PRO A 55 17.87 -5.18 -15.97
C PRO A 55 19.18 -5.94 -16.15
N ARG A 56 20.28 -5.21 -16.35
CA ARG A 56 21.61 -5.82 -16.58
C ARG A 56 22.27 -6.31 -15.28
N GLN A 57 21.80 -5.84 -14.15
CA GLN A 57 22.33 -6.21 -12.82
C GLN A 57 21.22 -6.13 -11.78
N THR A 58 21.39 -6.87 -10.71
CA THR A 58 20.51 -6.78 -9.53
C THR A 58 21.04 -5.68 -8.60
N TRP A 59 20.12 -4.90 -8.06
CA TRP A 59 20.44 -3.88 -7.06
C TRP A 59 19.22 -3.60 -6.20
N ALA A 60 19.45 -3.02 -5.04
CA ALA A 60 18.39 -2.61 -4.13
C ALA A 60 18.84 -1.35 -3.36
N GLY A 61 17.88 -0.45 -3.12
CA GLY A 61 18.16 0.77 -2.35
C GLY A 61 16.88 1.44 -1.90
N THR A 62 16.95 2.19 -0.79
CA THR A 62 15.82 2.98 -0.29
C THR A 62 16.05 4.43 -0.67
N VAL A 63 15.24 4.93 -1.59
CA VAL A 63 15.33 6.30 -2.13
C VAL A 63 14.65 7.27 -1.19
N ASN A 64 15.25 8.44 -0.95
CA ASN A 64 14.65 9.50 -0.16
C ASN A 64 13.29 9.93 -0.76
N GLY A 65 12.21 9.78 0.03
CA GLY A 65 10.84 10.04 -0.43
C GLY A 65 10.56 11.51 -0.73
N GLY A 66 11.23 12.44 -0.04
CA GLY A 66 11.10 13.87 -0.29
C GLY A 66 11.68 14.27 -1.64
N GLU A 67 12.90 13.79 -1.95
CA GLU A 67 13.54 14.03 -3.25
C GLU A 67 12.77 13.37 -4.39
N LEU A 68 12.30 12.13 -4.16
CA LEU A 68 11.50 11.42 -5.15
C LEU A 68 10.15 12.11 -5.41
N ARG A 69 9.54 12.69 -4.38
CA ARG A 69 8.32 13.50 -4.53
C ARG A 69 8.56 14.75 -5.39
N SER A 70 9.72 15.40 -5.21
CA SER A 70 10.11 16.54 -6.04
C SER A 70 10.38 16.15 -7.49
N ALA A 71 10.95 14.97 -7.74
CA ALA A 71 11.22 14.45 -9.08
C ALA A 71 9.96 13.92 -9.81
N LEU A 72 8.86 13.64 -9.08
CA LEU A 72 7.69 12.94 -9.60
C LEU A 72 7.05 13.62 -10.81
N ALA A 73 7.01 14.97 -10.83
CA ALA A 73 6.41 15.71 -11.93
C ALA A 73 7.15 15.48 -13.27
N GLU A 74 8.48 15.42 -13.23
CA GLU A 74 9.29 15.17 -14.42
C GLU A 74 9.22 13.69 -14.83
N ILE A 75 9.27 12.75 -13.87
CA ILE A 75 9.08 11.33 -14.10
C ILE A 75 7.72 11.05 -14.78
N ARG A 76 6.65 11.74 -14.36
CA ARG A 76 5.31 11.59 -14.93
C ARG A 76 5.22 12.02 -16.40
N ARG A 77 5.95 13.04 -16.76
CA ARG A 77 5.95 13.60 -18.12
C ARG A 77 6.88 12.87 -19.09
N SER A 78 7.76 12.00 -18.60
CA SER A 78 8.68 11.24 -19.42
C SER A 78 8.02 9.93 -19.90
N PRO A 79 8.04 9.64 -21.21
CA PRO A 79 7.47 8.40 -21.74
C PRO A 79 8.28 7.17 -21.31
N LEU A 80 9.60 7.33 -21.13
CA LEU A 80 10.51 6.29 -20.71
C LEU A 80 11.48 6.84 -19.65
N VAL A 81 11.65 6.08 -18.57
CA VAL A 81 12.58 6.40 -17.48
C VAL A 81 13.50 5.21 -17.25
N ARG A 82 14.80 5.43 -17.36
CA ARG A 82 15.82 4.43 -17.01
C ARG A 82 16.28 4.66 -15.59
N LEU A 83 16.23 3.62 -14.77
CA LEU A 83 16.78 3.63 -13.41
C LEU A 83 18.25 3.19 -13.44
N GLU A 84 19.12 4.01 -12.91
CA GLU A 84 20.55 3.75 -12.82
C GLU A 84 21.00 3.90 -11.35
N ALA A 85 21.34 2.79 -10.71
CA ALA A 85 21.80 2.79 -9.33
C ALA A 85 23.30 3.17 -9.30
N VAL A 86 23.63 4.08 -8.39
CA VAL A 86 24.99 4.51 -8.05
C VAL A 86 25.22 4.37 -6.55
N SER A 87 26.45 4.54 -6.09
CA SER A 87 26.83 4.31 -4.68
C SER A 87 26.02 5.13 -3.67
N ASN A 88 25.58 6.33 -4.03
CA ASN A 88 24.91 7.27 -3.13
C ASN A 88 23.48 7.61 -3.54
N GLY A 89 22.94 7.02 -4.63
CA GLY A 89 21.63 7.38 -5.12
C GLY A 89 21.15 6.55 -6.29
N ILE A 90 20.01 6.96 -6.82
CA ILE A 90 19.44 6.46 -8.05
C ILE A 90 19.21 7.62 -9.00
N TRP A 91 19.74 7.51 -10.21
CA TRP A 91 19.39 8.38 -11.32
C TRP A 91 18.13 7.89 -12.02
N PHE A 92 17.22 8.79 -12.23
CA PHE A 92 16.08 8.66 -13.12
C PHE A 92 16.44 9.35 -14.42
N ARG A 93 16.98 8.58 -15.38
CA ARG A 93 17.39 9.07 -16.71
C ARG A 93 16.20 9.18 -17.61
N MET A 94 15.97 10.34 -18.18
CA MET A 94 14.82 10.65 -19.01
C MET A 94 15.25 11.12 -20.40
N THR A 95 14.54 10.68 -21.45
CA THR A 95 14.96 10.91 -22.83
C THR A 95 14.89 12.40 -23.24
N ASP A 96 13.82 13.07 -22.82
CA ASP A 96 13.51 14.44 -23.28
C ASP A 96 13.47 15.47 -22.15
N ARG A 97 14.08 15.16 -21.00
CA ARG A 97 14.04 16.01 -19.80
C ARG A 97 15.34 15.89 -19.02
N GLU A 98 15.50 16.81 -18.07
CA GLU A 98 16.63 16.75 -17.15
C GLU A 98 16.54 15.50 -16.25
N ASP A 99 17.63 14.79 -16.17
CA ASP A 99 17.78 13.64 -15.28
C ASP A 99 17.61 14.06 -13.83
N GLN A 100 16.93 13.22 -13.06
CA GLN A 100 16.73 13.45 -11.64
C GLN A 100 17.57 12.46 -10.82
N HIS A 101 18.31 12.99 -9.84
CA HIS A 101 19.06 12.19 -8.89
C HIS A 101 18.37 12.23 -7.53
N CYS A 102 18.10 11.05 -6.97
CA CYS A 102 17.55 10.92 -5.63
C CYS A 102 18.51 10.10 -4.77
N ARG A 103 18.86 10.63 -3.60
CA ARG A 103 19.80 9.99 -2.66
C ARG A 103 19.18 8.74 -2.04
N LEU A 104 20.07 7.79 -1.72
CA LEU A 104 19.70 6.66 -0.88
C LEU A 104 19.68 7.06 0.60
N LEU A 105 18.76 6.49 1.33
CA LEU A 105 18.77 6.52 2.79
C LEU A 105 19.80 5.48 3.27
N PRO A 106 20.64 5.82 4.26
CA PRO A 106 21.68 4.91 4.75
C PRO A 106 21.12 3.81 5.66
N GLU A 107 19.94 4.01 6.22
CA GLU A 107 19.31 3.07 7.13
C GLU A 107 18.74 1.86 6.38
N GLU A 108 18.84 0.67 6.99
CA GLU A 108 18.27 -0.54 6.45
C GLU A 108 16.74 -0.47 6.44
N PHE A 109 16.15 -0.83 5.29
CA PHE A 109 14.72 -0.99 5.16
C PHE A 109 14.27 -2.29 5.86
N PRO A 110 13.14 -2.31 6.56
CA PRO A 110 12.65 -3.51 7.24
C PRO A 110 12.52 -4.71 6.30
N ASP A 111 12.77 -5.92 6.83
CA ASP A 111 12.54 -7.15 6.08
C ASP A 111 11.04 -7.42 5.91
N TYR A 112 10.46 -6.74 4.93
CA TYR A 112 9.04 -6.88 4.60
C TYR A 112 8.70 -8.25 4.00
N ARG A 113 9.67 -8.94 3.40
CA ARG A 113 9.45 -10.28 2.84
C ARG A 113 9.20 -11.30 3.92
N LEU A 114 9.96 -11.21 5.01
CA LEU A 114 9.74 -12.05 6.19
C LEU A 114 8.35 -11.76 6.79
N MET A 115 7.95 -10.49 6.86
CA MET A 115 6.62 -10.11 7.33
C MET A 115 5.53 -10.71 6.43
N LEU A 116 5.64 -10.60 5.11
CA LEU A 116 4.69 -11.19 4.16
C LEU A 116 4.64 -12.72 4.27
N ALA A 117 5.79 -13.36 4.46
CA ALA A 117 5.89 -14.82 4.60
C ALA A 117 5.32 -15.32 5.95
N SER A 118 5.30 -14.48 6.98
CA SER A 118 4.75 -14.83 8.31
C SER A 118 3.24 -14.66 8.44
N LEU A 119 2.56 -14.15 7.40
CA LEU A 119 1.11 -14.02 7.41
C LEU A 119 0.44 -15.39 7.53
N GLY A 120 -0.51 -15.50 8.46
CA GLY A 120 -1.31 -16.71 8.66
C GLY A 120 -2.23 -17.02 7.48
N GLU A 121 -2.96 -18.11 7.58
CA GLU A 121 -3.95 -18.51 6.59
C GLU A 121 -5.12 -17.53 6.51
N VAL A 122 -5.66 -17.33 5.31
CA VAL A 122 -6.84 -16.50 5.08
C VAL A 122 -8.08 -17.24 5.60
N THR A 123 -8.74 -16.67 6.60
CA THR A 123 -9.95 -17.24 7.20
C THR A 123 -11.23 -16.69 6.58
N SER A 124 -11.17 -15.47 6.06
CA SER A 124 -12.31 -14.81 5.42
C SER A 124 -11.82 -13.93 4.27
N ARG A 125 -12.67 -13.79 3.27
CA ARG A 125 -12.37 -12.98 2.09
C ARG A 125 -13.59 -12.17 1.68
N ALA A 126 -13.37 -10.94 1.25
CA ALA A 126 -14.43 -10.11 0.67
C ALA A 126 -13.93 -9.41 -0.59
N THR A 127 -14.76 -9.41 -1.64
CA THR A 127 -14.56 -8.56 -2.82
C THR A 127 -15.68 -7.53 -2.83
N VAL A 128 -15.33 -6.27 -2.88
CA VAL A 128 -16.25 -5.13 -2.79
C VAL A 128 -15.84 -4.02 -3.73
N SER A 129 -16.80 -3.22 -4.21
CA SER A 129 -16.50 -2.01 -5.00
C SER A 129 -15.63 -1.04 -4.21
N LYS A 130 -14.51 -0.66 -4.80
CA LYS A 130 -13.55 0.28 -4.19
C LYS A 130 -14.20 1.63 -3.92
N ASP A 131 -14.91 2.18 -4.90
CA ASP A 131 -15.50 3.51 -4.78
C ASP A 131 -16.60 3.56 -3.72
N LEU A 132 -17.45 2.51 -3.65
CA LEU A 132 -18.46 2.41 -2.60
C LEU A 132 -17.85 2.23 -1.21
N LEU A 133 -16.75 1.46 -1.10
CA LEU A 133 -16.06 1.30 0.17
C LEU A 133 -15.41 2.62 0.62
N LEU A 134 -14.76 3.35 -0.28
CA LEU A 134 -14.18 4.66 0.03
C LEU A 134 -15.27 5.66 0.46
N GLN A 135 -16.37 5.73 -0.26
CA GLN A 135 -17.51 6.57 0.12
C GLN A 135 -18.04 6.20 1.51
N ALA A 136 -18.24 4.90 1.77
CA ALA A 136 -18.72 4.44 3.08
C ALA A 136 -17.76 4.79 4.23
N LEU A 137 -16.44 4.76 3.97
CA LEU A 137 -15.42 5.17 4.93
C LEU A 137 -15.44 6.68 5.19
N GLU A 138 -15.64 7.50 4.14
CA GLU A 138 -15.73 8.96 4.24
C GLU A 138 -16.97 9.43 5.03
N GLU A 139 -18.06 8.68 4.94
CA GLU A 139 -19.32 8.99 5.62
C GLU A 139 -19.29 8.62 7.12
N GLN A 140 -18.30 7.84 7.60
CA GLN A 140 -18.22 7.49 9.01
C GLN A 140 -17.64 8.64 9.84
N PRO A 141 -18.32 9.06 10.91
CA PRO A 141 -17.78 10.04 11.83
C PRO A 141 -16.66 9.43 12.69
N GLY A 142 -15.74 10.27 13.13
CA GLY A 142 -14.62 9.84 13.96
C GLY A 142 -13.40 9.39 13.17
N GLY A 143 -12.41 8.89 13.90
CA GLY A 143 -11.11 8.46 13.34
C GLY A 143 -10.98 6.95 13.19
N ARG A 144 -11.88 6.17 13.81
CA ARG A 144 -11.82 4.71 13.84
C ARG A 144 -13.06 4.09 13.22
N VAL A 145 -12.84 3.03 12.43
CA VAL A 145 -13.91 2.32 11.71
C VAL A 145 -13.81 0.81 11.94
N ALA A 146 -14.96 0.15 11.94
CA ALA A 146 -15.04 -1.29 11.90
C ALA A 146 -15.53 -1.76 10.54
N LEU A 147 -14.89 -2.80 10.01
CA LEU A 147 -15.37 -3.59 8.90
C LEU A 147 -15.90 -4.92 9.43
N ARG A 148 -17.17 -5.19 9.21
CA ARG A 148 -17.77 -6.51 9.45
C ARG A 148 -18.04 -7.18 8.11
N VAL A 149 -17.38 -8.29 7.90
CA VAL A 149 -17.55 -9.15 6.70
C VAL A 149 -18.44 -10.32 7.08
N ALA A 150 -19.62 -10.39 6.51
CA ALA A 150 -20.60 -11.48 6.73
C ALA A 150 -21.71 -11.43 5.66
N ASP A 151 -22.38 -12.54 5.43
CA ASP A 151 -23.66 -12.62 4.73
C ASP A 151 -23.69 -11.90 3.38
N HIS A 152 -22.65 -12.07 2.56
CA HIS A 152 -22.47 -11.41 1.26
C HIS A 152 -22.42 -9.88 1.34
N ALA A 153 -21.96 -9.34 2.47
CA ALA A 153 -21.84 -7.91 2.70
C ALA A 153 -20.57 -7.53 3.45
N VAL A 154 -20.16 -6.29 3.26
CA VAL A 154 -19.22 -5.56 4.11
C VAL A 154 -19.99 -4.43 4.78
N ASN A 155 -20.11 -4.48 6.10
CA ASN A 155 -20.67 -3.38 6.87
C ASN A 155 -19.55 -2.48 7.38
N VAL A 156 -19.67 -1.20 7.11
CA VAL A 156 -18.75 -0.14 7.60
C VAL A 156 -19.46 0.63 8.69
N THR A 157 -18.88 0.66 9.89
CA THR A 157 -19.45 1.38 11.04
C THR A 157 -18.39 2.23 11.70
N SER A 158 -18.80 3.36 12.31
CA SER A 158 -17.91 4.11 13.20
C SER A 158 -17.60 3.29 14.45
N ALA A 159 -16.38 3.41 14.96
CA ALA A 159 -15.97 2.84 16.23
C ALA A 159 -16.08 3.84 17.38
N ASP A 160 -16.12 5.13 17.06
CA ASP A 160 -16.05 6.21 18.03
C ASP A 160 -17.43 6.77 18.42
N VAL A 161 -18.40 6.62 17.52
CA VAL A 161 -19.73 7.22 17.66
C VAL A 161 -20.80 6.20 17.23
N GLU A 162 -21.88 6.11 17.99
CA GLU A 162 -23.04 5.34 17.57
C GLU A 162 -23.69 6.00 16.35
N HIS A 163 -23.44 5.41 15.17
CA HIS A 163 -23.90 5.90 13.89
C HIS A 163 -24.41 4.70 13.07
N PRO A 164 -25.49 4.86 12.29
CA PRO A 164 -25.92 3.82 11.38
C PRO A 164 -24.80 3.40 10.45
N GLY A 165 -24.49 2.10 10.45
CA GLY A 165 -23.50 1.55 9.54
C GLY A 165 -23.98 1.57 8.09
N ILE A 166 -23.05 1.50 7.15
CA ILE A 166 -23.30 1.41 5.74
C ILE A 166 -23.01 -0.03 5.31
N GLN A 167 -24.03 -0.67 4.73
CA GLN A 167 -23.91 -2.02 4.21
C GLN A 167 -23.62 -1.99 2.71
N LEU A 168 -22.52 -2.61 2.32
CA LEU A 168 -22.09 -2.75 0.93
C LEU A 168 -22.27 -4.19 0.48
N LEU A 169 -22.85 -4.40 -0.69
CA LEU A 169 -22.88 -5.72 -1.31
C LEU A 169 -21.46 -6.17 -1.63
N ALA A 170 -21.13 -7.40 -1.30
CA ALA A 170 -19.83 -7.97 -1.50
C ALA A 170 -19.91 -9.47 -1.81
N THR A 171 -18.93 -10.00 -2.53
CA THR A 171 -18.73 -11.44 -2.60
C THR A 171 -17.87 -11.84 -1.40
N THR A 172 -18.42 -12.65 -0.50
CA THR A 172 -17.74 -13.06 0.72
C THR A 172 -17.55 -14.57 0.77
N THR A 173 -16.43 -15.00 1.37
CA THR A 173 -16.16 -16.42 1.67
C THR A 173 -15.53 -16.52 3.05
N GLY A 174 -15.67 -17.66 3.71
CA GLY A 174 -15.13 -17.91 5.04
C GLY A 174 -16.12 -17.53 6.14
N GLN A 175 -15.59 -17.36 7.36
CA GLN A 175 -16.41 -17.09 8.56
C GLN A 175 -16.68 -15.58 8.73
N PRO A 176 -17.80 -15.20 9.37
CA PRO A 176 -18.03 -13.83 9.75
C PRO A 176 -16.89 -13.28 10.60
N LEU A 177 -16.41 -12.08 10.26
CA LEU A 177 -15.30 -11.44 10.97
C LEU A 177 -15.56 -9.94 11.07
N GLN A 178 -15.25 -9.37 12.23
CA GLN A 178 -15.22 -7.93 12.46
C GLN A 178 -13.79 -7.51 12.82
N ILE A 179 -13.33 -6.42 12.24
CA ILE A 179 -11.98 -5.92 12.39
C ILE A 179 -12.00 -4.38 12.42
N TRP A 180 -11.11 -3.78 13.21
CA TRP A 180 -11.09 -2.36 13.50
C TRP A 180 -9.83 -1.69 12.94
N PHE A 181 -9.99 -0.46 12.44
CA PHE A 181 -8.88 0.31 11.87
C PHE A 181 -8.94 1.77 12.26
N GLU A 182 -7.77 2.40 12.35
CA GLU A 182 -7.68 3.84 12.14
C GLU A 182 -8.06 4.18 10.70
N LEU A 183 -8.92 5.16 10.50
CA LEU A 183 -9.34 5.59 9.17
C LEU A 183 -8.14 6.07 8.34
N THR A 184 -7.16 6.71 9.00
CA THR A 184 -5.90 7.15 8.41
C THR A 184 -5.02 5.99 7.92
N THR A 185 -5.26 4.77 8.37
CA THR A 185 -4.60 3.55 7.90
C THR A 185 -5.38 2.89 6.76
N LEU A 186 -6.69 2.67 6.97
CA LEU A 186 -7.50 1.90 6.03
C LEU A 186 -7.81 2.67 4.75
N TYR A 187 -8.23 3.94 4.85
CA TYR A 187 -8.62 4.73 3.69
C TYR A 187 -7.53 4.82 2.61
N PRO A 188 -6.28 5.22 2.94
CA PRO A 188 -5.21 5.24 1.95
C PRO A 188 -4.84 3.85 1.43
N ALA A 189 -4.96 2.80 2.24
CA ALA A 189 -4.70 1.43 1.80
C ALA A 189 -5.69 0.96 0.74
N VAL A 190 -6.97 1.32 0.88
CA VAL A 190 -8.02 1.05 -0.12
C VAL A 190 -7.86 1.96 -1.33
N SER A 191 -7.64 3.26 -1.15
CA SER A 191 -7.58 4.25 -2.23
C SER A 191 -6.47 3.99 -3.23
N THR A 192 -5.35 3.43 -2.78
CA THR A 192 -4.20 3.09 -3.64
C THR A 192 -4.41 1.80 -4.44
N ALA A 193 -5.39 0.97 -4.10
CA ALA A 193 -5.71 -0.24 -4.88
C ALA A 193 -6.07 0.10 -6.33
N ILE A 194 -5.66 -0.75 -7.25
CA ILE A 194 -5.87 -0.56 -8.68
C ILE A 194 -7.16 -1.26 -9.10
N GLY A 195 -7.93 -0.64 -9.98
CA GLY A 195 -9.19 -1.21 -10.51
C GLY A 195 -10.43 -0.81 -9.72
N PRO A 196 -11.61 -1.25 -10.18
CA PRO A 196 -12.89 -0.88 -9.60
C PRO A 196 -13.22 -1.64 -8.32
N ASP A 197 -12.70 -2.85 -8.17
CA ASP A 197 -12.99 -3.72 -7.05
C ASP A 197 -11.74 -4.05 -6.25
N VAL A 198 -11.89 -4.13 -4.94
CA VAL A 198 -10.85 -4.54 -4.01
C VAL A 198 -11.17 -5.89 -3.38
N LEU A 199 -10.12 -6.69 -3.25
CA LEU A 199 -10.13 -7.96 -2.55
C LEU A 199 -9.48 -7.77 -1.18
N LEU A 200 -10.21 -8.12 -0.13
CA LEU A 200 -9.78 -8.09 1.26
C LEU A 200 -9.54 -9.53 1.72
N ASP A 201 -8.30 -9.89 2.02
CA ASP A 201 -7.94 -11.16 2.65
C ASP A 201 -7.77 -10.95 4.16
N LEU A 202 -8.67 -11.53 4.95
CA LEU A 202 -8.71 -11.39 6.41
C LEU A 202 -8.24 -12.70 7.08
N ARG A 203 -7.55 -12.57 8.22
CA ARG A 203 -6.92 -13.69 8.94
C ARG A 203 -7.30 -13.76 10.41
N GLY A 204 -8.03 -12.78 10.91
CA GLY A 204 -8.43 -12.61 12.30
C GLY A 204 -8.55 -11.14 12.66
N HIS A 205 -9.14 -10.85 13.80
CA HIS A 205 -9.42 -9.48 14.23
C HIS A 205 -8.18 -8.63 14.54
N ASP A 206 -7.05 -9.29 14.90
CA ASP A 206 -5.78 -8.63 15.23
C ASP A 206 -4.69 -8.86 14.18
N GLN A 207 -5.03 -9.44 13.04
CA GLN A 207 -4.08 -9.78 11.98
C GLN A 207 -4.15 -8.75 10.85
N PRO A 208 -3.02 -8.48 10.18
CA PRO A 208 -3.01 -7.58 9.04
C PRO A 208 -3.98 -8.03 7.95
N VAL A 209 -4.74 -7.10 7.40
CA VAL A 209 -5.57 -7.34 6.22
C VAL A 209 -4.75 -7.07 4.97
N VAL A 210 -4.78 -8.03 4.05
CA VAL A 210 -4.19 -7.83 2.72
C VAL A 210 -5.25 -7.28 1.79
N ILE A 211 -4.96 -6.14 1.19
CA ILE A 211 -5.81 -5.42 0.24
C ILE A 211 -5.15 -5.49 -1.13
N ARG A 212 -5.87 -5.99 -2.11
CA ARG A 212 -5.40 -6.12 -3.50
C ARG A 212 -6.48 -5.70 -4.46
N SER A 213 -6.08 -5.39 -5.71
CA SER A 213 -7.04 -5.34 -6.81
C SER A 213 -7.68 -6.72 -7.02
N ALA A 214 -8.97 -6.76 -7.27
CA ALA A 214 -9.64 -8.01 -7.63
C ALA A 214 -9.20 -8.54 -9.00
N ASP A 215 -8.79 -7.64 -9.92
CA ASP A 215 -8.44 -7.97 -11.31
C ASP A 215 -6.94 -8.09 -11.57
N ARG A 216 -6.11 -7.35 -10.80
CA ARG A 216 -4.66 -7.25 -11.03
C ARG A 216 -3.90 -7.32 -9.72
N GLY A 217 -3.20 -8.41 -9.50
CA GLY A 217 -2.47 -8.69 -8.26
C GLY A 217 -1.06 -8.09 -8.15
N ASP A 218 -0.70 -7.10 -8.98
CA ASP A 218 0.64 -6.50 -8.99
C ASP A 218 0.89 -5.53 -7.82
N LEU A 219 -0.16 -4.99 -7.21
CA LEU A 219 -0.12 -4.16 -6.00
C LEU A 219 -0.77 -4.90 -4.83
N THR A 220 -0.04 -5.04 -3.77
CA THR A 220 -0.50 -5.61 -2.50
C THR A 220 -0.26 -4.59 -1.39
N THR A 221 -1.29 -4.29 -0.61
CA THR A 221 -1.18 -3.44 0.57
C THR A 221 -1.62 -4.22 1.80
N LEU A 222 -0.80 -4.21 2.83
CA LEU A 222 -1.14 -4.64 4.19
C LEU A 222 -1.63 -3.44 4.98
N ALA A 223 -2.76 -3.59 5.66
CA ALA A 223 -3.26 -2.62 6.63
C ALA A 223 -3.31 -3.26 8.01
N MET A 224 -2.68 -2.63 9.00
CA MET A 224 -2.67 -3.10 10.39
C MET A 224 -3.97 -2.72 11.08
N PRO A 225 -4.66 -3.67 11.72
CA PRO A 225 -5.81 -3.36 12.54
C PRO A 225 -5.41 -2.72 13.88
N ILE A 226 -6.38 -2.09 14.51
CA ILE A 226 -6.28 -1.69 15.92
C ILE A 226 -6.52 -2.95 16.76
N LYS A 227 -5.70 -3.17 17.80
CA LYS A 227 -5.94 -4.24 18.75
C LYS A 227 -7.24 -4.00 19.49
N SER A 228 -8.03 -5.05 19.64
CA SER A 228 -9.38 -4.99 20.21
C SER A 228 -9.42 -4.84 21.77
N ASP A 229 -8.47 -4.13 22.37
CA ASP A 229 -8.53 -3.81 23.82
C ASP A 229 -9.71 -2.88 24.19
N HIS A 230 -10.59 -2.56 23.24
CA HIS A 230 -11.77 -1.72 23.43
C HIS A 230 -13.11 -2.43 23.12
N ALA A 231 -13.13 -3.75 23.09
CA ALA A 231 -14.36 -4.53 23.07
C ALA A 231 -14.73 -4.98 24.50
N ALA A 232 -14.86 -4.04 25.43
CA ALA A 232 -15.47 -4.26 26.74
C ALA A 232 -16.41 -3.09 27.03
#